data_27333edf5a71132d16617ce93d26030a
#
_entry.id   27333edf5a71132d16617ce93d26030a
#
_cell.length_a   1.000
_cell.length_b   1.000
_cell.length_c   1.000
_cell.angle_alpha   90.00
_cell.angle_beta   90.00
_cell.angle_gamma   90.00
#
_symmetry.space_group_name_H-M   'P 1'
#
loop_
_entity.id
_entity.type
_entity.pdbx_description
1 polymer ?
#
loop_
_entity_poly.entity_id
_entity_poly.type
_entity_poly.pdbx_seq_one_letter_code
_entity_poly.pdbx_strand_id
1 'polypeptide(L)'
;MLVEITDTDLDLTLEDPVRPTVPMSWRHEHTIWAWMENGQRAATVCVAWLDSVPSSEDSMLIMPRGFKAVAYTIWSTAPGAGKKLILALQEMIKENPLCEGMYTLSPTTEMARKFHISNGARVYRINEDTINYQYQHTKISEHSAQQREAQRSKNL
;
A
#
# COMPACT_ATOMS: atom_id res chain seq x y z
N MET A 1 -4.80 11.96 10.37
CA MET A 1 -3.85 12.61 9.46
C MET A 1 -2.82 11.60 8.98
N LEU A 2 -2.63 11.51 7.69
CA LEU A 2 -1.64 10.59 7.08
C LEU A 2 -0.23 11.15 7.26
N VAL A 3 0.67 10.33 7.82
CA VAL A 3 2.06 10.73 8.10
C VAL A 3 2.99 9.60 7.66
N GLU A 4 4.08 9.95 6.98
CA GLU A 4 5.15 8.98 6.71
C GLU A 4 6.00 8.79 7.97
N ILE A 5 6.30 7.54 8.31
CA ILE A 5 7.15 7.21 9.45
C ILE A 5 8.59 7.06 8.97
N THR A 6 9.47 7.91 9.50
CA THR A 6 10.89 7.90 9.17
C THR A 6 11.78 7.62 10.39
N ASP A 7 11.19 7.43 11.57
CA ASP A 7 11.91 7.11 12.80
C ASP A 7 12.52 5.72 12.74
N THR A 8 13.84 5.63 12.62
CA THR A 8 14.58 4.37 12.51
C THR A 8 14.70 3.61 13.82
N ASP A 9 14.36 4.24 14.96
CA ASP A 9 14.38 3.58 16.26
C ASP A 9 13.09 2.82 16.58
N LEU A 10 12.04 3.05 15.80
CA LEU A 10 10.77 2.38 15.99
C LEU A 10 10.85 0.93 15.48
N ASP A 11 10.56 -0.03 16.34
CA ASP A 11 10.52 -1.44 15.96
C ASP A 11 9.06 -1.92 15.78
N LEU A 12 8.61 -1.95 14.54
CA LEU A 12 7.27 -2.40 14.17
C LEU A 12 7.13 -3.93 14.17
N THR A 13 8.23 -4.66 14.14
CA THR A 13 8.16 -6.13 14.10
C THR A 13 7.55 -6.72 15.37
N LEU A 14 7.64 -6.00 16.49
CA LEU A 14 7.05 -6.43 17.75
C LEU A 14 5.53 -6.24 17.82
N GLU A 15 4.97 -5.37 16.99
CA GLU A 15 3.54 -5.07 17.02
C GLU A 15 2.79 -5.48 15.75
N ASP A 16 3.48 -5.77 14.65
CA ASP A 16 2.86 -6.16 13.39
C ASP A 16 2.23 -7.56 13.51
N PRO A 17 0.90 -7.68 13.46
CA PRO A 17 0.23 -8.97 13.61
C PRO A 17 0.21 -9.80 12.32
N VAL A 18 0.60 -9.21 11.20
CA VAL A 18 0.47 -9.83 9.87
C VAL A 18 1.81 -10.34 9.37
N ARG A 19 2.83 -9.48 9.40
CA ARG A 19 4.14 -9.81 8.83
C ARG A 19 5.29 -9.46 9.80
N PRO A 20 5.31 -10.08 10.99
CA PRO A 20 6.32 -9.74 12.01
C PRO A 20 7.75 -10.08 11.59
N THR A 21 7.93 -10.94 10.58
CA THR A 21 9.24 -11.41 10.13
C THR A 21 9.91 -10.50 9.11
N VAL A 22 9.21 -9.48 8.59
CA VAL A 22 9.82 -8.53 7.65
C VAL A 22 10.75 -7.58 8.43
N PRO A 23 12.06 -7.53 8.11
CA PRO A 23 13.01 -6.71 8.87
C PRO A 23 12.72 -5.22 8.78
N MET A 24 12.99 -4.48 9.85
CA MET A 24 12.80 -3.03 9.86
C MET A 24 13.64 -2.31 8.80
N SER A 25 14.88 -2.75 8.58
CA SER A 25 15.75 -2.18 7.55
C SER A 25 15.10 -2.25 6.17
N TRP A 26 14.48 -3.38 5.85
CA TRP A 26 13.78 -3.57 4.58
C TRP A 26 12.55 -2.65 4.49
N ARG A 27 11.79 -2.51 5.60
CA ARG A 27 10.62 -1.62 5.65
C ARG A 27 11.00 -0.16 5.38
N HIS A 28 12.12 0.29 5.93
CA HIS A 28 12.61 1.67 5.74
C HIS A 28 13.22 1.91 4.35
N GLU A 29 13.69 0.88 3.68
CA GLU A 29 14.11 0.98 2.27
C GLU A 29 12.93 1.28 1.34
N HIS A 30 11.73 0.93 1.75
CA HIS A 30 10.48 1.28 1.10
C HIS A 30 9.79 2.40 1.88
N THR A 31 8.48 2.33 2.13
CA THR A 31 7.81 3.39 2.91
C THR A 31 6.90 2.80 3.97
N ILE A 32 6.77 3.54 5.06
CA ILE A 32 5.88 3.22 6.17
C ILE A 32 4.97 4.44 6.39
N TRP A 33 3.68 4.22 6.51
CA TRP A 33 2.70 5.29 6.69
C TRP A 33 1.82 5.01 7.89
N ALA A 34 1.40 6.07 8.56
CA ALA A 34 0.53 5.98 9.72
C ALA A 34 -0.65 6.94 9.61
N TRP A 35 -1.74 6.57 10.23
CA TRP A 35 -2.84 7.48 10.53
C TRP A 35 -2.70 7.95 11.97
N MET A 36 -2.47 9.26 12.14
CA MET A 36 -2.29 9.87 13.44
C MET A 36 -3.60 10.49 13.92
N GLU A 37 -3.99 10.21 15.16
CA GLU A 37 -5.14 10.79 15.82
C GLU A 37 -4.70 11.28 17.21
N ASN A 38 -4.94 12.55 17.52
CA ASN A 38 -4.61 13.13 18.81
C ASN A 38 -3.15 12.91 19.22
N GLY A 39 -2.23 13.00 18.26
CA GLY A 39 -0.80 12.84 18.52
C GLY A 39 -0.36 11.39 18.69
N GLN A 40 -1.25 10.42 18.49
CA GLN A 40 -0.94 8.99 18.60
C GLN A 40 -1.13 8.26 17.28
N ARG A 41 -0.34 7.21 17.08
CA ARG A 41 -0.42 6.37 15.90
C ARG A 41 -1.56 5.38 16.08
N ALA A 42 -2.65 5.60 15.33
CA ALA A 42 -3.89 4.81 15.42
C ALA A 42 -3.94 3.67 14.41
N ALA A 43 -3.20 3.76 13.30
CA ALA A 43 -3.09 2.70 12.32
C ALA A 43 -1.74 2.81 11.60
N THR A 44 -1.25 1.69 11.08
CA THR A 44 0.04 1.62 10.40
C THR A 44 -0.08 0.74 9.15
N VAL A 45 0.56 1.16 8.06
CA VAL A 45 0.67 0.38 6.83
C VAL A 45 2.11 0.44 6.35
N CYS A 46 2.63 -0.70 5.92
CA CYS A 46 3.94 -0.75 5.27
C CYS A 46 3.72 -1.01 3.77
N VAL A 47 4.37 -0.19 2.95
CA VAL A 47 4.21 -0.22 1.49
C VAL A 47 5.55 -0.47 0.84
N ALA A 48 5.62 -1.54 0.06
CA ALA A 48 6.77 -1.84 -0.79
C ALA A 48 6.55 -1.23 -2.17
N TRP A 49 7.61 -0.71 -2.76
CA TRP A 49 7.61 -0.16 -4.12
C TRP A 49 8.38 -1.11 -5.02
N LEU A 50 7.66 -1.88 -5.82
CA LEU A 50 8.19 -3.04 -6.56
C LEU A 50 7.89 -2.94 -8.05
N ASP A 51 8.64 -3.69 -8.86
CA ASP A 51 8.40 -3.74 -10.31
C ASP A 51 7.26 -4.68 -10.69
N SER A 52 6.88 -5.59 -9.80
CA SER A 52 5.81 -6.56 -10.00
C SER A 52 4.98 -6.74 -8.74
N VAL A 53 3.88 -7.48 -8.84
CA VAL A 53 3.03 -7.81 -7.69
C VAL A 53 3.49 -9.16 -7.13
N PRO A 54 4.00 -9.21 -5.88
CA PRO A 54 4.50 -10.45 -5.31
C PRO A 54 3.39 -11.42 -4.95
N SER A 55 3.67 -12.71 -5.05
CA SER A 55 2.73 -13.77 -4.65
C SER A 55 2.97 -14.29 -3.23
N SER A 56 4.11 -13.95 -2.63
CA SER A 56 4.48 -14.39 -1.29
C SER A 56 5.41 -13.37 -0.63
N GLU A 57 5.59 -13.50 0.68
CA GLU A 57 6.55 -12.67 1.41
C GLU A 57 7.97 -12.91 0.92
N ASP A 58 8.36 -14.17 0.70
CA ASP A 58 9.70 -14.50 0.23
C ASP A 58 9.99 -13.88 -1.14
N SER A 59 9.05 -13.96 -2.07
CA SER A 59 9.22 -13.35 -3.39
C SER A 59 9.26 -11.82 -3.31
N MET A 60 8.50 -11.22 -2.39
CA MET A 60 8.51 -9.79 -2.16
C MET A 60 9.87 -9.28 -1.72
N LEU A 61 10.51 -9.98 -0.77
CA LEU A 61 11.77 -9.54 -0.17
C LEU A 61 12.96 -9.53 -1.14
N ILE A 62 12.89 -10.30 -2.22
CA ILE A 62 13.94 -10.38 -3.24
C ILE A 62 13.57 -9.69 -4.56
N MET A 63 12.37 -9.13 -4.64
CA MET A 63 11.86 -8.51 -5.86
C MET A 63 12.52 -7.16 -6.12
N PRO A 64 12.86 -6.85 -7.40
CA PRO A 64 13.40 -5.54 -7.73
C PRO A 64 12.45 -4.40 -7.39
N ARG A 65 13.03 -3.26 -7.06
CA ARG A 65 12.27 -2.02 -6.82
C ARG A 65 11.64 -1.53 -8.12
N GLY A 66 10.49 -0.87 -7.98
CA GLY A 66 9.76 -0.34 -9.11
C GLY A 66 8.70 0.65 -8.65
N PHE A 67 7.64 0.77 -9.44
CA PHE A 67 6.62 1.81 -9.25
C PHE A 67 5.24 1.26 -8.91
N LYS A 68 5.13 -0.03 -8.60
CA LYS A 68 3.89 -0.60 -8.05
C LYS A 68 3.92 -0.49 -6.53
N ALA A 69 2.90 0.11 -5.96
CA ALA A 69 2.76 0.23 -4.51
C ALA A 69 2.09 -1.05 -3.98
N VAL A 70 2.75 -1.74 -3.08
CA VAL A 70 2.24 -2.99 -2.49
C VAL A 70 2.13 -2.82 -0.97
N ALA A 71 0.90 -2.65 -0.48
CA ALA A 71 0.61 -2.65 0.95
C ALA A 71 0.67 -4.09 1.43
N TYR A 72 1.75 -4.46 2.11
CA TYR A 72 1.96 -5.86 2.51
C TYR A 72 1.54 -6.14 3.95
N THR A 73 1.36 -5.13 4.77
CA THR A 73 0.81 -5.27 6.12
C THR A 73 0.10 -3.99 6.52
N ILE A 74 -1.04 -4.14 7.18
CA ILE A 74 -1.81 -3.02 7.73
C ILE A 74 -2.47 -3.48 9.02
N TRP A 75 -2.42 -2.64 10.06
CA TRP A 75 -3.11 -2.91 11.32
C TRP A 75 -3.52 -1.60 11.98
N SER A 76 -4.47 -1.69 12.92
CA SER A 76 -4.93 -0.53 13.67
C SER A 76 -5.08 -0.86 15.15
N THR A 77 -4.93 0.16 15.99
CA THR A 77 -5.14 0.09 17.44
C THR A 77 -6.38 0.87 17.89
N ALA A 78 -7.04 1.55 16.95
CA ALA A 78 -8.26 2.32 17.22
C ALA A 78 -9.33 1.98 16.18
N PRO A 79 -10.63 1.89 16.59
CA PRO A 79 -11.71 1.58 15.66
C PRO A 79 -11.79 2.57 14.49
N GLY A 80 -11.90 2.05 13.26
CA GLY A 80 -12.03 2.88 12.06
C GLY A 80 -10.75 3.51 11.53
N ALA A 81 -9.65 3.45 12.28
CA ALA A 81 -8.39 4.07 11.87
C ALA A 81 -7.77 3.40 10.63
N GLY A 82 -7.90 2.09 10.51
CA GLY A 82 -7.43 1.36 9.33
C GLY A 82 -8.11 1.81 8.06
N LYS A 83 -9.41 2.04 8.11
CA LYS A 83 -10.17 2.56 6.97
C LYS A 83 -9.71 3.96 6.58
N LYS A 84 -9.55 4.85 7.57
CA LYS A 84 -9.07 6.22 7.31
C LYS A 84 -7.69 6.19 6.66
N LEU A 85 -6.81 5.33 7.16
CA LEU A 85 -5.46 5.18 6.64
C LEU A 85 -5.48 4.71 5.18
N ILE A 86 -6.19 3.63 4.87
CA ILE A 86 -6.17 3.06 3.51
C ILE A 86 -6.81 4.00 2.49
N LEU A 87 -7.86 4.73 2.87
CA LEU A 87 -8.49 5.71 1.98
C LEU A 87 -7.56 6.90 1.71
N ALA A 88 -6.89 7.41 2.74
CA ALA A 88 -5.91 8.50 2.58
C ALA A 88 -4.71 8.05 1.75
N LEU A 89 -4.23 6.83 1.96
CA LEU A 89 -3.13 6.26 1.19
C LEU A 89 -3.49 6.13 -0.29
N GLN A 90 -4.70 5.67 -0.61
CA GLN A 90 -5.17 5.60 -1.99
C GLN A 90 -5.12 6.96 -2.69
N GLU A 91 -5.61 8.00 -2.02
CA GLU A 91 -5.62 9.35 -2.60
C GLU A 91 -4.18 9.85 -2.86
N MET A 92 -3.29 9.63 -1.91
CA MET A 92 -1.89 10.03 -2.07
C MET A 92 -1.22 9.28 -3.22
N ILE A 93 -1.46 7.98 -3.34
CA ILE A 93 -0.87 7.14 -4.39
C ILE A 93 -1.41 7.53 -5.76
N LYS A 94 -2.71 7.83 -5.87
CA LYS A 94 -3.31 8.27 -7.13
C LYS A 94 -2.71 9.56 -7.66
N GLU A 95 -2.24 10.42 -6.78
CA GLU A 95 -1.61 11.70 -7.16
C GLU A 95 -0.15 11.53 -7.58
N ASN A 96 0.46 10.39 -7.31
CA ASN A 96 1.85 10.13 -7.71
C ASN A 96 1.88 9.68 -9.17
N PRO A 97 2.42 10.52 -10.08
CA PRO A 97 2.41 10.20 -11.52
C PRO A 97 3.31 9.04 -11.92
N LEU A 98 4.23 8.64 -11.05
CA LEU A 98 5.13 7.51 -11.29
C LEU A 98 4.53 6.18 -10.84
N CYS A 99 3.49 6.20 -10.00
CA CYS A 99 2.92 4.98 -9.46
C CYS A 99 2.13 4.20 -10.52
N GLU A 100 2.42 2.91 -10.66
CA GLU A 100 1.81 2.00 -11.62
C GLU A 100 0.71 1.13 -11.00
N GLY A 101 0.09 1.59 -9.94
CA GLY A 101 -1.02 0.91 -9.31
C GLY A 101 -0.78 0.64 -7.83
N MET A 102 -1.87 0.32 -7.13
CA MET A 102 -1.86 0.00 -5.71
C MET A 102 -2.41 -1.40 -5.49
N TYR A 103 -1.60 -2.24 -4.89
CA TYR A 103 -1.89 -3.65 -4.64
C TYR A 103 -1.65 -3.98 -3.17
N THR A 104 -2.08 -5.17 -2.76
CA THR A 104 -1.75 -5.70 -1.45
C THR A 104 -1.07 -7.06 -1.56
N LEU A 105 -0.43 -7.49 -0.47
CA LEU A 105 -0.06 -8.87 -0.25
C LEU A 105 -0.71 -9.27 1.09
N SER A 106 -1.88 -9.87 1.01
CA SER A 106 -2.75 -10.07 2.17
C SER A 106 -2.85 -11.53 2.59
N PRO A 107 -3.10 -11.80 3.88
CA PRO A 107 -3.43 -13.16 4.29
C PRO A 107 -4.79 -13.58 3.73
N THR A 108 -5.04 -14.88 3.69
CA THR A 108 -6.29 -15.46 3.15
C THR A 108 -7.44 -15.46 4.16
N THR A 109 -7.44 -14.52 5.09
CA THR A 109 -8.45 -14.43 6.14
C THR A 109 -9.70 -13.67 5.66
N GLU A 110 -10.85 -13.98 6.24
CA GLU A 110 -12.10 -13.28 5.98
C GLU A 110 -12.02 -11.82 6.44
N MET A 111 -11.30 -11.56 7.52
CA MET A 111 -11.11 -10.19 8.02
C MET A 111 -10.39 -9.31 6.97
N ALA A 112 -9.30 -9.81 6.40
CA ALA A 112 -8.55 -9.09 5.37
C ALA A 112 -9.43 -8.87 4.12
N ARG A 113 -10.16 -9.89 3.71
CA ARG A 113 -11.05 -9.81 2.56
C ARG A 113 -12.11 -8.73 2.74
N LYS A 114 -12.82 -8.77 3.86
CA LYS A 114 -13.85 -7.76 4.17
C LYS A 114 -13.27 -6.36 4.21
N PHE A 115 -12.12 -6.21 4.83
CA PHE A 115 -11.47 -4.91 4.93
C PHE A 115 -11.15 -4.33 3.55
N HIS A 116 -10.47 -5.09 2.69
CA HIS A 116 -10.05 -4.57 1.39
C HIS A 116 -11.23 -4.38 0.43
N ILE A 117 -12.15 -5.33 0.36
CA ILE A 117 -13.31 -5.23 -0.52
C ILE A 117 -14.22 -4.06 -0.11
N SER A 118 -14.49 -3.91 1.20
CA SER A 118 -15.34 -2.81 1.69
C SER A 118 -14.71 -1.43 1.48
N ASN A 119 -13.40 -1.35 1.32
CA ASN A 119 -12.68 -0.10 1.06
C ASN A 119 -12.40 0.14 -0.43
N GLY A 120 -13.03 -0.63 -1.32
CA GLY A 120 -13.02 -0.38 -2.76
C GLY A 120 -12.04 -1.21 -3.57
N ALA A 121 -11.37 -2.18 -2.95
CA ALA A 121 -10.47 -3.07 -3.68
C ALA A 121 -11.24 -4.23 -4.34
N ARG A 122 -10.60 -4.86 -5.30
CA ARG A 122 -11.05 -6.11 -5.91
C ARG A 122 -9.95 -7.15 -5.83
N VAL A 123 -10.30 -8.42 -5.94
CA VAL A 123 -9.30 -9.49 -6.01
C VAL A 123 -8.53 -9.36 -7.33
N TYR A 124 -7.22 -9.23 -7.23
CA TYR A 124 -6.32 -9.20 -8.37
C TYR A 124 -5.82 -10.61 -8.70
N ARG A 125 -5.33 -11.33 -7.68
CA ARG A 125 -4.81 -12.68 -7.87
C ARG A 125 -4.89 -13.47 -6.57
N ILE A 126 -5.32 -14.73 -6.66
CA ILE A 126 -5.30 -15.68 -5.55
C ILE A 126 -4.05 -16.53 -5.69
N ASN A 127 -3.19 -16.50 -4.68
CA ASN A 127 -1.96 -17.25 -4.62
C ASN A 127 -2.12 -18.48 -3.70
N GLU A 128 -1.05 -19.25 -3.50
CA GLU A 128 -1.10 -20.43 -2.64
C GLU A 128 -1.51 -20.07 -1.20
N ASP A 129 -0.82 -19.09 -0.58
CA ASP A 129 -1.05 -18.72 0.82
C ASP A 129 -1.42 -17.25 1.01
N THR A 130 -1.59 -16.49 -0.06
CA THR A 130 -1.90 -15.06 -0.02
C THR A 130 -2.93 -14.68 -1.07
N ILE A 131 -3.48 -13.49 -0.91
CA ILE A 131 -4.34 -12.86 -1.93
C ILE A 131 -3.80 -11.46 -2.20
N ASN A 132 -3.65 -11.13 -3.47
CA ASN A 132 -3.40 -9.75 -3.88
C ASN A 132 -4.74 -9.09 -4.15
N TYR A 133 -5.03 -8.01 -3.43
CA TYR A 133 -6.13 -7.11 -3.76
C TYR A 133 -5.57 -5.94 -4.55
N GLN A 134 -6.38 -5.37 -5.42
CA GLN A 134 -6.02 -4.21 -6.21
C GLN A 134 -6.99 -3.08 -5.93
N TYR A 135 -6.48 -1.93 -5.54
CA TYR A 135 -7.26 -0.70 -5.40
C TYR A 135 -7.33 0.02 -6.74
N GLN A 136 -8.44 0.66 -7.01
CA GLN A 136 -8.62 1.39 -8.26
C GLN A 136 -7.65 2.58 -8.30
N HIS A 137 -6.82 2.62 -9.33
CA HIS A 137 -5.81 3.65 -9.52
C HIS A 137 -5.98 4.38 -10.85
N THR A 138 -6.56 3.70 -11.83
CA THR A 138 -6.55 4.11 -13.24
C THR A 138 -7.36 5.36 -13.55
N LYS A 139 -8.41 5.69 -12.78
CA LYS A 139 -9.31 6.80 -13.07
C LYS A 139 -8.58 8.15 -13.18
N ILE A 140 -7.74 8.47 -12.18
CA ILE A 140 -6.94 9.71 -12.18
C ILE A 140 -5.77 9.58 -13.15
N SER A 141 -5.11 8.42 -13.22
CA SER A 141 -4.03 8.15 -14.15
C SER A 141 -4.45 8.27 -15.60
N GLU A 142 -5.62 7.73 -15.96
CA GLU A 142 -6.17 7.85 -17.32
C GLU A 142 -6.42 9.31 -17.68
N HIS A 143 -7.02 10.06 -16.77
CA HIS A 143 -7.27 11.49 -16.98
C HIS A 143 -5.96 12.25 -17.16
N SER A 144 -4.98 11.99 -16.33
CA SER A 144 -3.65 12.61 -16.43
C SER A 144 -2.93 12.21 -17.72
N ALA A 145 -3.01 10.96 -18.13
CA ALA A 145 -2.43 10.49 -19.39
C ALA A 145 -3.08 11.16 -20.59
N GLN A 146 -4.40 11.29 -20.60
CA GLN A 146 -5.13 11.98 -21.66
C GLN A 146 -4.74 13.45 -21.73
N GLN A 147 -4.59 14.12 -20.60
CA GLN A 147 -4.13 15.49 -20.55
C GLN A 147 -2.71 15.66 -21.08
N ARG A 148 -1.81 14.73 -20.75
CA ARG A 148 -0.43 14.75 -21.24
C ARG A 148 -0.37 14.56 -22.75
N GLU A 149 -1.14 13.64 -23.30
CA GLU A 149 -1.23 13.41 -24.74
C GLU A 149 -1.80 14.62 -25.46
N ALA A 150 -2.86 15.22 -24.94
CA ALA A 150 -3.43 16.43 -25.49
C ALA A 150 -2.40 17.57 -25.52
N GLN A 151 -1.61 17.72 -24.46
CA GLN A 151 -0.55 18.73 -24.39
C GLN A 151 0.58 18.45 -25.38
N ARG A 152 0.97 17.18 -25.55
CA ARG A 152 1.97 16.76 -26.53
C ARG A 152 1.53 17.08 -27.95
N SER A 153 0.28 16.78 -28.27
CA SER A 153 -0.29 17.06 -29.59
C SER A 153 -0.29 18.55 -29.91
N LYS A 154 -0.50 19.41 -28.91
CA LYS A 154 -0.47 20.86 -29.07
C LYS A 154 0.92 21.42 -29.33
N ASN A 155 1.95 20.73 -28.85
CA ASN A 155 3.35 21.16 -28.97
C ASN A 155 4.05 20.59 -30.21
N LEU A 156 3.35 19.79 -30.97
CA LEU A 156 3.82 19.28 -32.25
C LEU A 156 3.27 20.12 -33.41
#